data_d147cb39d10cf4c68fd35856f360e25c
#
_entry.id   d147cb39d10cf4c68fd35856f360e25c
#
_cell.length_a   1.000
_cell.length_b   1.000
_cell.length_c   1.000
_cell.angle_alpha   90.00
_cell.angle_beta   90.00
_cell.angle_gamma   90.00
#
_symmetry.space_group_name_H-M   'P 1'
#
loop_
_entity.id
_entity.type
_entity.pdbx_description
1 polymer ?
#
loop_
_entity_poly.entity_id
_entity_poly.type
_entity_poly.pdbx_seq_one_letter_code
_entity_poly.pdbx_strand_id
1 'polypeptide(L)'
;MHGNRDFLLGERFINACQAFLLPDIEEVEIQGVPVVLLHGDSLCTQDEAYMAFRKQSRNPEWQAQMLALPLEQRVALAQSLRTQSGEANANKAEDIMDVTPHEVIALMERHGLTTMIHGHTHRPKVHDLTVEDVPAKRYVLGDWDAQHGWDIIIARADHTVPRLRQFSLTEPPDS
;
A
#
# COMPACT_ATOMS: atom_id res chain seq x y z
N MET A 1 5.64 4.35 -4.71
CA MET A 1 4.68 5.14 -3.89
C MET A 1 5.08 5.09 -2.43
N HIS A 2 4.64 6.08 -1.66
CA HIS A 2 4.84 6.07 -0.21
C HIS A 2 3.79 5.20 0.49
N GLY A 3 4.22 4.44 1.48
CA GLY A 3 3.37 3.81 2.46
C GLY A 3 3.13 4.69 3.70
N ASN A 4 2.46 4.13 4.70
CA ASN A 4 2.10 4.85 5.93
C ASN A 4 3.29 5.07 6.90
N ARG A 5 4.48 4.55 6.60
CA ARG A 5 5.68 4.64 7.47
C ARG A 5 6.92 5.23 6.79
N ASP A 6 6.90 5.39 5.49
CA ASP A 6 8.04 5.79 4.67
C ASP A 6 7.81 7.10 3.89
N PHE A 7 6.79 7.85 4.27
CA PHE A 7 6.36 9.09 3.62
C PHE A 7 7.42 10.23 3.63
N LEU A 8 8.53 10.06 4.35
CA LEU A 8 9.68 10.98 4.32
C LEU A 8 10.83 10.51 3.41
N LEU A 9 10.66 9.39 2.70
CA LEU A 9 11.62 9.00 1.66
C LEU A 9 11.57 10.01 0.52
N GLY A 10 12.70 10.69 0.30
CA GLY A 10 12.82 11.73 -0.70
C GLY A 10 13.77 11.35 -1.84
N GLU A 11 13.93 12.27 -2.79
CA GLU A 11 14.69 12.09 -4.03
C GLU A 11 16.12 11.55 -3.82
N ARG A 12 16.83 11.97 -2.76
CA ARG A 12 18.19 11.49 -2.50
C ARG A 12 18.23 9.98 -2.29
N PHE A 13 17.26 9.42 -1.55
CA PHE A 13 17.18 7.98 -1.33
C PHE A 13 16.76 7.27 -2.62
N ILE A 14 15.72 7.77 -3.28
CA ILE A 14 15.18 7.20 -4.52
C ILE A 14 16.25 7.14 -5.62
N ASN A 15 17.03 8.23 -5.80
CA ASN A 15 18.11 8.29 -6.77
C ASN A 15 19.26 7.33 -6.40
N ALA A 16 19.60 7.21 -5.10
CA ALA A 16 20.64 6.28 -4.65
C ALA A 16 20.25 4.80 -4.90
N CYS A 17 18.96 4.49 -4.86
CA CYS A 17 18.42 3.16 -5.17
C CYS A 17 18.16 2.95 -6.67
N GLN A 18 18.38 3.96 -7.53
CA GLN A 18 18.01 3.93 -8.95
C GLN A 18 16.54 3.56 -9.16
N ALA A 19 15.68 4.08 -8.30
CA ALA A 19 14.24 3.79 -8.29
C ALA A 19 13.41 5.00 -8.73
N PHE A 20 12.13 4.79 -8.91
CA PHE A 20 11.14 5.85 -9.15
C PHE A 20 10.12 5.87 -8.01
N LEU A 21 9.78 7.06 -7.53
CA LEU A 21 8.69 7.22 -6.59
C LEU A 21 7.40 7.43 -7.37
N LEU A 22 6.54 6.42 -7.34
CA LEU A 22 5.22 6.51 -7.94
C LEU A 22 4.31 7.43 -7.10
N PRO A 23 3.30 8.07 -7.72
CA PRO A 23 2.26 8.78 -6.98
C PRO A 23 1.48 7.85 -6.04
N ASP A 24 0.61 8.41 -5.19
CA ASP A 24 -0.18 7.65 -4.22
C ASP A 24 -1.12 6.63 -4.89
N ILE A 25 -1.56 6.93 -6.11
CA ILE A 25 -2.35 6.07 -6.98
C ILE A 25 -1.70 6.11 -8.35
N GLU A 26 -1.42 4.95 -8.93
CA GLU A 26 -0.79 4.81 -10.24
C GLU A 26 -1.55 3.82 -11.11
N GLU A 27 -1.80 4.19 -12.36
CA GLU A 27 -2.33 3.29 -13.38
C GLU A 27 -1.17 2.71 -14.18
N VAL A 28 -1.10 1.40 -14.24
CA VAL A 28 -0.08 0.69 -15.01
C VAL A 28 -0.71 -0.38 -15.87
N GLU A 29 -0.06 -0.68 -16.98
CA GLU A 29 -0.38 -1.87 -17.77
C GLU A 29 0.72 -2.92 -17.57
N ILE A 30 0.35 -4.09 -17.05
CA ILE A 30 1.26 -5.21 -16.83
C ILE A 30 0.83 -6.37 -17.74
N GLN A 31 1.61 -6.69 -18.75
CA GLN A 31 1.32 -7.78 -19.71
C GLN A 31 -0.07 -7.64 -20.38
N GLY A 32 -0.49 -6.41 -20.68
CA GLY A 32 -1.80 -6.13 -21.27
C GLY A 32 -2.96 -6.08 -20.26
N VAL A 33 -2.69 -6.22 -18.96
CA VAL A 33 -3.69 -6.05 -17.91
C VAL A 33 -3.59 -4.65 -17.33
N PRO A 34 -4.61 -3.80 -17.49
CA PRO A 34 -4.64 -2.50 -16.83
C PRO A 34 -4.94 -2.68 -15.34
N VAL A 35 -4.12 -2.06 -14.50
CA VAL A 35 -4.14 -2.21 -13.05
C VAL A 35 -4.03 -0.86 -12.37
N VAL A 36 -4.83 -0.61 -11.34
CA VAL A 36 -4.59 0.49 -10.41
C VAL A 36 -3.78 -0.01 -9.21
N LEU A 37 -2.63 0.63 -9.00
CA LEU A 37 -1.72 0.37 -7.88
C LEU A 37 -1.84 1.47 -6.84
N LEU A 38 -1.91 1.08 -5.57
CA LEU A 38 -1.86 2.01 -4.44
C LEU A 38 -1.31 1.31 -3.20
N HIS A 39 -0.87 2.10 -2.20
CA HIS A 39 -0.49 1.51 -0.92
C HIS A 39 -1.70 0.89 -0.21
N GLY A 40 -2.86 1.55 -0.23
CA GLY A 40 -4.13 1.10 0.36
C GLY A 40 -4.58 1.92 1.56
N ASP A 41 -3.67 2.62 2.23
CA ASP A 41 -3.95 3.42 3.43
C ASP A 41 -4.95 4.55 3.21
N SER A 42 -5.04 5.08 2.00
CA SER A 42 -5.99 6.13 1.64
C SER A 42 -7.45 5.66 1.61
N LEU A 43 -7.67 4.36 1.54
CA LEU A 43 -9.00 3.75 1.49
C LEU A 43 -9.53 3.35 2.88
N CYS A 44 -8.71 3.44 3.94
CA CYS A 44 -9.12 3.15 5.32
C CYS A 44 -9.86 4.35 5.94
N THR A 45 -10.92 4.82 5.28
CA THR A 45 -11.58 6.10 5.63
C THR A 45 -12.35 6.06 6.94
N GLN A 46 -12.63 4.88 7.49
CA GLN A 46 -13.25 4.72 8.80
C GLN A 46 -12.27 4.94 9.96
N ASP A 47 -10.95 4.87 9.72
CA ASP A 47 -9.93 5.24 10.68
C ASP A 47 -9.67 6.76 10.66
N GLU A 48 -10.59 7.52 11.24
CA GLU A 48 -10.52 9.00 11.24
C GLU A 48 -9.20 9.52 11.83
N ALA A 49 -8.70 8.89 12.89
CA ALA A 49 -7.44 9.29 13.52
C ALA A 49 -6.25 9.07 12.57
N TYR A 50 -6.21 7.94 11.89
CA TYR A 50 -5.20 7.69 10.88
C TYR A 50 -5.33 8.66 9.69
N MET A 51 -6.54 8.90 9.19
CA MET A 51 -6.77 9.83 8.08
C MET A 51 -6.35 11.26 8.41
N ALA A 52 -6.56 11.72 9.63
CA ALA A 52 -6.05 13.01 10.11
C ALA A 52 -4.51 13.05 10.12
N PHE A 53 -3.86 12.00 10.63
CA PHE A 53 -2.40 11.86 10.59
C PHE A 53 -1.88 11.77 9.15
N ARG A 54 -2.53 11.02 8.28
CA ARG A 54 -2.18 10.91 6.87
C ARG A 54 -2.20 12.29 6.18
N LYS A 55 -3.24 13.06 6.40
CA LYS A 55 -3.35 14.43 5.87
C LYS A 55 -2.18 15.31 6.33
N GLN A 56 -1.80 15.22 7.59
CA GLN A 56 -0.66 15.96 8.15
C GLN A 56 0.67 15.46 7.57
N SER A 57 0.92 14.16 7.58
CA SER A 57 2.19 13.56 7.16
C SER A 57 2.45 13.66 5.65
N ARG A 58 1.41 13.86 4.85
CA ARG A 58 1.52 14.13 3.41
C ARG A 58 1.62 15.62 3.06
N ASN A 59 1.54 16.51 4.07
CA ASN A 59 1.72 17.95 3.84
C ASN A 59 3.20 18.25 3.59
N PRO A 60 3.57 18.88 2.44
CA PRO A 60 4.96 19.18 2.10
C PRO A 60 5.67 20.09 3.10
N GLU A 61 4.95 21.05 3.68
CA GLU A 61 5.50 21.98 4.69
C GLU A 61 5.86 21.22 5.97
N TRP A 62 4.99 20.33 6.43
CA TRP A 62 5.25 19.49 7.57
C TRP A 62 6.43 18.54 7.30
N GLN A 63 6.49 17.92 6.12
CA GLN A 63 7.62 17.09 5.73
C GLN A 63 8.94 17.85 5.71
N ALA A 64 8.95 19.07 5.17
CA ALA A 64 10.13 19.93 5.15
C ALA A 64 10.60 20.28 6.58
N GLN A 65 9.67 20.59 7.49
CA GLN A 65 9.99 20.84 8.89
C GLN A 65 10.61 19.61 9.57
N MET A 66 10.04 18.42 9.34
CA MET A 66 10.56 17.17 9.91
C MET A 66 11.97 16.83 9.36
N LEU A 67 12.17 17.02 8.07
CA LEU A 67 13.47 16.77 7.43
C LEU A 67 14.55 17.78 7.82
N ALA A 68 14.18 18.98 8.27
CA ALA A 68 15.09 19.99 8.78
C ALA A 68 15.59 19.68 10.20
N LEU A 69 14.95 18.80 10.95
CA LEU A 69 15.38 18.40 12.28
C LEU A 69 16.70 17.63 12.23
N PRO A 70 17.56 17.75 13.27
CA PRO A 70 18.72 16.88 13.46
C PRO A 70 18.34 15.40 13.46
N LEU A 71 19.26 14.53 13.01
CA LEU A 71 19.00 13.10 12.87
C LEU A 71 18.46 12.46 14.15
N GLU A 72 19.04 12.80 15.30
CA GLU A 72 18.62 12.27 16.61
C GLU A 72 17.15 12.61 16.93
N GLN A 73 16.75 13.84 16.63
CA GLN A 73 15.37 14.26 16.84
C GLN A 73 14.40 13.56 15.88
N ARG A 74 14.83 13.32 14.63
CA ARG A 74 14.04 12.54 13.67
C ARG A 74 13.85 11.09 14.11
N VAL A 75 14.91 10.47 14.64
CA VAL A 75 14.83 9.11 15.19
C VAL A 75 13.89 9.05 16.38
N ALA A 76 14.01 9.98 17.32
CA ALA A 76 13.13 10.06 18.49
C ALA A 76 11.64 10.26 18.08
N LEU A 77 11.40 11.15 17.11
CA LEU A 77 10.07 11.37 16.56
C LEU A 77 9.51 10.10 15.90
N ALA A 78 10.30 9.42 15.08
CA ALA A 78 9.87 8.18 14.42
C ALA A 78 9.52 7.08 15.45
N GLN A 79 10.29 6.96 16.52
CA GLN A 79 10.02 6.03 17.62
C GLN A 79 8.71 6.39 18.34
N SER A 80 8.51 7.67 18.64
CA SER A 80 7.27 8.17 19.28
C SER A 80 6.04 7.87 18.43
N LEU A 81 6.09 8.20 17.14
CA LEU A 81 4.99 7.93 16.19
C LEU A 81 4.70 6.43 16.07
N ARG A 82 5.74 5.59 16.09
CA ARG A 82 5.57 4.14 16.04
C ARG A 82 4.89 3.59 17.29
N THR A 83 5.27 4.07 18.48
CA THR A 83 4.65 3.68 19.75
C THR A 83 3.18 4.10 19.78
N GLN A 84 2.88 5.36 19.45
CA GLN A 84 1.52 5.87 19.40
C GLN A 84 0.63 5.09 18.41
N SER A 85 1.17 4.74 17.24
CA SER A 85 0.46 3.92 16.25
C SER A 85 0.20 2.51 16.77
N GLY A 86 1.16 1.89 17.47
CA GLY A 86 0.98 0.57 18.07
C GLY A 86 -0.12 0.56 19.15
N GLU A 87 -0.11 1.53 20.05
CA GLU A 87 -1.11 1.69 21.09
C GLU A 87 -2.50 1.99 20.53
N ALA A 88 -2.58 2.86 19.51
CA ALA A 88 -3.83 3.17 18.85
C ALA A 88 -4.44 1.96 18.15
N ASN A 89 -3.62 1.15 17.47
CA ASN A 89 -4.08 -0.03 16.73
C ASN A 89 -4.49 -1.18 17.66
N ALA A 90 -3.85 -1.33 18.83
CA ALA A 90 -4.20 -2.38 19.79
C ALA A 90 -5.64 -2.28 20.33
N ASN A 91 -6.24 -1.09 20.24
CA ASN A 91 -7.58 -0.80 20.74
C ASN A 91 -8.64 -0.64 19.63
N LYS A 92 -8.26 -0.81 18.37
CA LYS A 92 -9.18 -0.66 17.23
C LYS A 92 -9.77 -2.01 16.81
N ALA A 93 -11.04 -1.98 16.44
CA ALA A 93 -11.65 -3.13 15.78
C ALA A 93 -10.96 -3.37 14.41
N GLU A 94 -10.84 -4.63 14.02
CA GLU A 94 -10.13 -5.04 12.82
C GLU A 94 -10.71 -4.47 11.52
N ASP A 95 -12.01 -4.30 11.48
CA ASP A 95 -12.76 -3.75 10.33
C ASP A 95 -12.49 -2.25 10.11
N ILE A 96 -12.23 -1.49 11.18
CA ILE A 96 -11.86 -0.07 11.10
C ILE A 96 -10.50 0.11 10.40
N MET A 97 -9.60 -0.86 10.57
CA MET A 97 -8.26 -0.84 9.98
C MET A 97 -8.21 -1.38 8.55
N ASP A 98 -9.31 -1.93 8.02
CA ASP A 98 -9.40 -2.39 6.64
C ASP A 98 -9.85 -1.25 5.70
N VAL A 99 -9.69 -1.47 4.42
CA VAL A 99 -10.19 -0.55 3.40
C VAL A 99 -11.71 -0.50 3.41
N THR A 100 -12.26 0.68 3.27
CA THR A 100 -13.71 0.91 3.23
C THR A 100 -14.26 0.42 1.88
N PRO A 101 -15.19 -0.56 1.84
CA PRO A 101 -15.59 -1.23 0.59
C PRO A 101 -16.11 -0.28 -0.50
N HIS A 102 -16.92 0.71 -0.15
CA HIS A 102 -17.45 1.66 -1.13
C HIS A 102 -16.37 2.59 -1.70
N GLU A 103 -15.32 2.91 -0.94
CA GLU A 103 -14.19 3.70 -1.42
C GLU A 103 -13.34 2.92 -2.45
N VAL A 104 -13.22 1.60 -2.26
CA VAL A 104 -12.57 0.71 -3.23
C VAL A 104 -13.30 0.78 -4.57
N ILE A 105 -14.64 0.59 -4.55
CA ILE A 105 -15.47 0.61 -5.76
C ILE A 105 -15.40 1.99 -6.41
N ALA A 106 -15.61 3.07 -5.66
CA ALA A 106 -15.58 4.42 -6.16
C ALA A 106 -14.21 4.81 -6.77
N LEU A 107 -13.11 4.28 -6.23
CA LEU A 107 -11.79 4.49 -6.82
C LEU A 107 -11.66 3.75 -8.15
N MET A 108 -12.05 2.49 -8.20
CA MET A 108 -12.00 1.71 -9.44
C MET A 108 -12.89 2.30 -10.54
N GLU A 109 -14.09 2.75 -10.21
CA GLU A 109 -15.00 3.47 -11.13
C GLU A 109 -14.36 4.75 -11.69
N ARG A 110 -13.76 5.56 -10.81
CA ARG A 110 -13.09 6.82 -11.21
C ARG A 110 -11.98 6.60 -12.22
N HIS A 111 -11.26 5.49 -12.10
CA HIS A 111 -10.16 5.12 -12.99
C HIS A 111 -10.61 4.25 -14.18
N GLY A 112 -11.87 3.78 -14.20
CA GLY A 112 -12.38 2.89 -15.23
C GLY A 112 -11.66 1.54 -15.28
N LEU A 113 -11.14 1.06 -14.14
CA LEU A 113 -10.32 -0.15 -14.06
C LEU A 113 -11.01 -1.23 -13.22
N THR A 114 -10.83 -2.48 -13.63
CA THR A 114 -11.42 -3.67 -12.97
C THR A 114 -10.40 -4.48 -12.18
N THR A 115 -9.13 -4.07 -12.16
CA THR A 115 -8.09 -4.73 -11.37
C THR A 115 -7.41 -3.72 -10.45
N MET A 116 -7.44 -3.99 -9.15
CA MET A 116 -6.77 -3.20 -8.11
C MET A 116 -5.77 -4.06 -7.37
N ILE A 117 -4.57 -3.51 -7.12
CA ILE A 117 -3.54 -4.15 -6.28
C ILE A 117 -3.13 -3.17 -5.19
N HIS A 118 -3.17 -3.61 -3.93
CA HIS A 118 -2.69 -2.82 -2.80
C HIS A 118 -2.12 -3.69 -1.67
N GLY A 119 -1.46 -3.06 -0.70
CA GLY A 119 -0.95 -3.65 0.53
C GLY A 119 -1.64 -3.10 1.77
N HIS A 120 -0.87 -2.59 2.71
CA HIS A 120 -1.23 -1.87 3.93
C HIS A 120 -1.95 -2.69 5.00
N THR A 121 -3.01 -3.41 4.65
CA THR A 121 -3.86 -4.12 5.63
C THR A 121 -3.24 -5.43 6.13
N HIS A 122 -2.21 -5.94 5.45
CA HIS A 122 -1.53 -7.21 5.76
C HIS A 122 -2.50 -8.41 5.79
N ARG A 123 -3.58 -8.36 4.98
CA ARG A 123 -4.61 -9.42 4.88
C ARG A 123 -4.65 -9.97 3.46
N PRO A 124 -3.67 -10.81 3.09
CA PRO A 124 -3.51 -11.29 1.73
C PRO A 124 -4.74 -12.04 1.26
N LYS A 125 -5.38 -11.51 0.22
CA LYS A 125 -6.60 -12.10 -0.33
C LYS A 125 -6.90 -11.52 -1.72
N VAL A 126 -7.58 -12.32 -2.53
CA VAL A 126 -8.24 -11.85 -3.75
C VAL A 126 -9.73 -11.70 -3.46
N HIS A 127 -10.26 -10.51 -3.67
CA HIS A 127 -11.68 -10.21 -3.50
C HIS A 127 -12.33 -10.05 -4.87
N ASP A 128 -13.42 -10.78 -5.08
CA ASP A 128 -14.29 -10.57 -6.23
C ASP A 128 -15.23 -9.39 -5.93
N LEU A 129 -15.33 -8.48 -6.88
CA LEU A 129 -16.12 -7.26 -6.80
C LEU A 129 -16.91 -7.09 -8.09
N THR A 130 -17.84 -6.14 -8.07
CA THR A 130 -18.52 -5.64 -9.26
C THR A 130 -18.35 -4.12 -9.31
N VAL A 131 -17.91 -3.61 -10.43
CA VAL A 131 -17.71 -2.18 -10.70
C VAL A 131 -18.49 -1.86 -11.98
N GLU A 132 -19.49 -0.97 -11.91
CA GLU A 132 -20.36 -0.64 -13.04
C GLU A 132 -20.91 -1.89 -13.77
N ASP A 133 -21.41 -2.87 -13.00
CA ASP A 133 -21.91 -4.16 -13.49
C ASP A 133 -20.86 -5.06 -14.17
N VAL A 134 -19.58 -4.70 -14.12
CA VAL A 134 -18.46 -5.50 -14.65
C VAL A 134 -17.76 -6.25 -13.53
N PRO A 135 -17.45 -7.55 -13.70
CA PRO A 135 -16.65 -8.30 -12.75
C PRO A 135 -15.26 -7.67 -12.58
N ALA A 136 -14.88 -7.47 -11.33
CA ALA A 136 -13.64 -6.82 -10.96
C ALA A 136 -12.94 -7.57 -9.82
N LYS A 137 -11.63 -7.33 -9.64
CA LYS A 137 -10.84 -8.00 -8.61
C LYS A 137 -9.95 -7.01 -7.86
N ARG A 138 -9.95 -7.16 -6.54
CA ARG A 138 -9.03 -6.47 -5.65
C ARG A 138 -8.05 -7.50 -5.06
N TYR A 139 -6.77 -7.29 -5.29
CA TYR A 139 -5.68 -8.11 -4.78
C TYR A 139 -5.01 -7.39 -3.61
N VAL A 140 -4.93 -8.05 -2.47
CA VAL A 140 -4.28 -7.53 -1.27
C VAL A 140 -3.00 -8.32 -1.03
N LEU A 141 -1.87 -7.61 -0.98
CA LEU A 141 -0.57 -8.20 -0.63
C LEU A 141 -0.47 -8.42 0.89
N GLY A 142 0.17 -9.51 1.29
CA GLY A 142 0.59 -9.72 2.67
C GLY A 142 1.87 -8.95 3.01
N ASP A 143 2.19 -8.91 4.29
CA ASP A 143 3.47 -8.45 4.80
C ASP A 143 4.58 -9.49 4.56
N TRP A 144 5.80 -8.99 4.43
CA TRP A 144 6.97 -9.83 4.35
C TRP A 144 7.56 -10.01 5.75
N ASP A 145 7.94 -11.23 6.06
CA ASP A 145 8.66 -11.58 7.28
C ASP A 145 10.05 -12.18 6.96
N ALA A 146 10.71 -12.80 7.93
CA ALA A 146 12.02 -13.41 7.71
C ALA A 146 11.97 -14.72 6.90
N GLN A 147 10.80 -15.30 6.69
CA GLN A 147 10.62 -16.61 6.08
C GLN A 147 9.81 -16.56 4.78
N HIS A 148 8.88 -15.59 4.67
CA HIS A 148 7.92 -15.54 3.57
C HIS A 148 7.85 -14.15 2.95
N GLY A 149 7.58 -14.14 1.65
CA GLY A 149 7.23 -12.96 0.88
C GLY A 149 5.90 -13.14 0.15
N TRP A 150 5.34 -12.03 -0.30
CA TRP A 150 4.12 -12.00 -1.10
C TRP A 150 4.37 -11.24 -2.39
N ASP A 151 3.89 -11.78 -3.50
CA ASP A 151 3.90 -11.09 -4.78
C ASP A 151 2.61 -11.32 -5.57
N ILE A 152 2.48 -10.57 -6.65
CA ILE A 152 1.46 -10.80 -7.66
C ILE A 152 2.15 -11.04 -8.99
N ILE A 153 1.87 -12.21 -9.57
CA ILE A 153 2.41 -12.61 -10.86
C ILE A 153 1.34 -12.42 -11.93
N ILE A 154 1.71 -11.75 -13.01
CA ILE A 154 0.93 -11.67 -14.23
C ILE A 154 1.76 -12.34 -15.33
N ALA A 155 1.47 -13.60 -15.61
CA ALA A 155 2.23 -14.38 -16.58
C ALA A 155 1.62 -14.28 -17.98
N ARG A 156 2.48 -14.09 -18.97
CA ARG A 156 2.07 -13.98 -20.39
C ARG A 156 1.37 -15.23 -20.94
N ALA A 157 1.67 -16.39 -20.36
CA ALA A 157 1.17 -17.70 -20.84
C ALA A 157 -0.23 -18.06 -20.33
N ASP A 158 -0.69 -17.51 -19.22
CA ASP A 158 -1.91 -17.93 -18.52
C ASP A 158 -3.06 -16.95 -18.63
N HIS A 159 -3.30 -16.38 -19.82
CA HIS A 159 -4.43 -15.47 -20.08
C HIS A 159 -4.50 -14.24 -19.16
N THR A 160 -3.33 -13.72 -18.74
CA THR A 160 -3.22 -12.41 -18.12
C THR A 160 -4.00 -12.20 -16.81
N VAL A 161 -4.40 -13.25 -16.10
CA VAL A 161 -5.07 -13.12 -14.80
C VAL A 161 -4.01 -13.01 -13.70
N PRO A 162 -4.00 -11.91 -12.92
CA PRO A 162 -3.07 -11.77 -11.80
C PRO A 162 -3.28 -12.89 -10.77
N ARG A 163 -2.18 -13.42 -10.24
CA ARG A 163 -2.20 -14.44 -9.18
C ARG A 163 -1.45 -13.94 -7.96
N LEU A 164 -2.14 -13.88 -6.83
CA LEU A 164 -1.52 -13.64 -5.52
C LEU A 164 -0.77 -14.90 -5.09
N ARG A 165 0.50 -14.73 -4.70
CA ARG A 165 1.36 -15.84 -4.27
C ARG A 165 2.09 -15.48 -2.98
N GLN A 166 2.14 -16.46 -2.07
CA GLN A 166 3.12 -16.49 -1.00
C GLN A 166 4.29 -17.36 -1.44
N PHE A 167 5.51 -16.99 -1.12
CA PHE A 167 6.71 -17.76 -1.42
C PHE A 167 7.69 -17.75 -0.24
N SER A 168 8.50 -18.79 -0.13
CA SER A 168 9.55 -18.92 0.88
C SER A 168 10.75 -18.04 0.52
N LEU A 169 11.33 -17.37 1.53
CA LEU A 169 12.61 -16.66 1.43
C LEU A 169 13.80 -17.54 1.85
N THR A 170 13.52 -18.69 2.45
CA THR A 170 14.54 -19.64 2.97
C THR A 170 14.78 -20.82 2.06
N GLU A 171 13.87 -21.10 1.13
CA GLU A 171 14.01 -22.14 0.13
C GLU A 171 14.48 -21.54 -1.21
N PRO A 172 15.37 -22.22 -1.95
CA PRO A 172 15.71 -21.76 -3.29
C PRO A 172 14.46 -21.78 -4.17
N PRO A 173 14.32 -20.83 -5.11
CA PRO A 173 13.17 -20.82 -6.02
C PRO A 173 13.12 -22.13 -6.78
N ASP A 174 11.94 -22.74 -6.87
CA ASP A 174 11.69 -23.94 -7.66
C ASP A 174 12.22 -23.72 -9.08
N SER A 175 13.12 -24.62 -9.50
CA SER A 175 13.79 -24.62 -10.80
C SER A 175 12.88 -25.05 -11.94
#